data_fc13228db486c68b2bc1bcfbb81750a7
#
_entry.id   fc13228db486c68b2bc1bcfbb81750a7
#
_cell.length_a   1.000
_cell.length_b   1.000
_cell.length_c   1.000
_cell.angle_alpha   90.00
_cell.angle_beta   90.00
_cell.angle_gamma   90.00
#
_symmetry.space_group_name_H-M   'P 1'
#
loop_
_entity.id
_entity.type
_entity.pdbx_description
1 polymer ?
#
loop_
_entity_poly.entity_id
_entity_poly.type
_entity_poly.pdbx_seq_one_letter_code
_entity_poly.pdbx_strand_id
1 'polypeptide(L)'
;MTNNVLVGVKDIGQRLFGGYAELLRIPHTARFSIGSVIACMPFPMVGMTITISVQHYYGNYSLAGALTAVQAIALAVTSPVLGKLVDKFGQRQVSIPTIIVWMVAAIALVSCITARVPSWILFCIVPFMAAIPPWGAMSRQRWTTLLKGDAEKTNRALSLSGVFDECMWVIGNPLASTLAVISGLLAFSFTGMCVVVGALMFLTELTTEPKSQTQLAREAGMTRKEYRERETARSKALQAEAAVEYARDKARSEGKTAAEVCAVMQKAEADVKAGRKESIWGPGLIAVCVTWFGLGAFQSAAGISIVAFATEAHMKQFTGFVFACFSFSSLIGALVYGAKNWTIPLWKRFYFCLAVVNLGIGSFMFAKHLWVIMIIYLCIGVCQAPTWVNGNQLMLHLVPPTRFTEGMAWMGAMNSIGGSVGSAIAGQFIDRMGSRGGFIVVTALALTSLAIAMLGFKQIKDSTEQPMLTSVSV
;
A
#
# COMPACT_ATOMS: atom_id res chain seq x y z
N MET A 1 16.51 38.23 -11.53
CA MET A 1 15.89 36.95 -11.86
C MET A 1 15.65 36.04 -10.64
N THR A 2 16.47 36.06 -9.62
CA THR A 2 16.35 35.22 -8.40
C THR A 2 15.13 35.51 -7.53
N ASN A 3 14.64 36.75 -7.42
CA ASN A 3 13.47 37.08 -6.59
C ASN A 3 12.13 36.54 -7.17
N ASN A 4 11.97 36.48 -8.49
CA ASN A 4 10.75 35.99 -9.12
C ASN A 4 10.62 34.44 -9.02
N VAL A 5 11.74 33.71 -8.98
CA VAL A 5 11.76 32.26 -8.80
C VAL A 5 11.40 31.91 -7.34
N LEU A 6 11.91 32.66 -6.36
CA LEU A 6 11.61 32.48 -4.94
C LEU A 6 10.14 32.82 -4.60
N VAL A 7 9.58 33.84 -5.26
CA VAL A 7 8.14 34.17 -5.11
C VAL A 7 7.27 33.08 -5.72
N GLY A 8 7.63 32.56 -6.91
CA GLY A 8 6.91 31.45 -7.54
C GLY A 8 6.95 30.16 -6.73
N VAL A 9 8.10 29.82 -6.13
CA VAL A 9 8.24 28.63 -5.26
C VAL A 9 7.44 28.78 -3.96
N LYS A 10 7.40 29.99 -3.38
CA LYS A 10 6.58 30.28 -2.18
C LYS A 10 5.09 30.21 -2.47
N ASP A 11 4.64 30.69 -3.62
CA ASP A 11 3.23 30.67 -4.06
C ASP A 11 2.78 29.23 -4.40
N ILE A 12 3.65 28.45 -5.04
CA ILE A 12 3.42 27.01 -5.28
C ILE A 12 3.39 26.25 -3.96
N GLY A 13 4.31 26.54 -3.05
CA GLY A 13 4.33 25.93 -1.72
C GLY A 13 3.07 26.27 -0.91
N GLN A 14 2.61 27.51 -0.91
CA GLN A 14 1.36 27.89 -0.24
C GLN A 14 0.11 27.26 -0.88
N ARG A 15 0.06 27.12 -2.19
CA ARG A 15 -1.06 26.42 -2.88
C ARG A 15 -1.05 24.92 -2.63
N LEU A 16 0.11 24.27 -2.57
CA LEU A 16 0.23 22.83 -2.34
C LEU A 16 0.10 22.44 -0.86
N PHE A 17 0.72 23.23 0.04
CA PHE A 17 0.78 22.87 1.46
C PHE A 17 -0.17 23.67 2.35
N GLY A 18 -0.68 24.83 1.89
CA GLY A 18 -1.57 25.69 2.68
C GLY A 18 -2.86 24.97 3.10
N GLY A 19 -3.47 24.21 2.19
CA GLY A 19 -4.66 23.43 2.48
C GLY A 19 -4.43 22.27 3.46
N TYR A 20 -3.23 21.67 3.45
CA TYR A 20 -2.86 20.61 4.40
C TYR A 20 -2.52 21.19 5.78
N ALA A 21 -1.88 22.35 5.84
CA ALA A 21 -1.60 23.04 7.09
C ALA A 21 -2.89 23.47 7.81
N GLU A 22 -3.91 23.89 7.07
CA GLU A 22 -5.24 24.21 7.61
C GLU A 22 -5.87 22.98 8.28
N LEU A 23 -5.82 21.81 7.66
CA LEU A 23 -6.33 20.55 8.22
C LEU A 23 -5.62 20.16 9.51
N LEU A 24 -4.29 20.32 9.55
CA LEU A 24 -3.50 19.98 10.74
C LEU A 24 -3.65 21.00 11.88
N ARG A 25 -4.20 22.19 11.62
CA ARG A 25 -4.56 23.19 12.63
C ARG A 25 -5.89 22.90 13.32
N ILE A 26 -6.74 22.05 12.74
CA ILE A 26 -7.94 21.59 13.43
C ILE A 26 -7.52 20.89 14.73
N PRO A 27 -8.11 21.23 15.90
CA PRO A 27 -7.73 20.62 17.16
C PRO A 27 -7.71 19.09 17.08
N HIS A 28 -6.68 18.48 17.67
CA HIS A 28 -6.50 17.02 17.78
C HIS A 28 -6.09 16.28 16.48
N THR A 29 -6.23 16.91 15.29
CA THR A 29 -5.97 16.21 14.02
C THR A 29 -4.49 15.90 13.76
N ALA A 30 -3.59 16.85 14.06
CA ALA A 30 -2.16 16.64 13.92
C ALA A 30 -1.66 15.46 14.76
N ARG A 31 -2.18 15.32 15.98
CA ARG A 31 -1.77 14.28 16.93
C ARG A 31 -2.11 12.89 16.43
N PHE A 32 -3.36 12.63 16.03
CA PHE A 32 -3.72 11.31 15.55
C PHE A 32 -3.11 11.01 14.16
N SER A 33 -2.98 12.02 13.29
CA SER A 33 -2.41 11.83 11.96
C SER A 33 -0.92 11.49 12.01
N ILE A 34 -0.13 12.27 12.74
CA ILE A 34 1.31 11.99 12.94
C ILE A 34 1.48 10.68 13.72
N GLY A 35 0.66 10.46 14.76
CA GLY A 35 0.67 9.22 15.51
C GLY A 35 0.43 7.98 14.64
N SER A 36 -0.52 8.06 13.68
CA SER A 36 -0.77 6.96 12.75
C SER A 36 0.42 6.67 11.84
N VAL A 37 1.11 7.70 11.32
CA VAL A 37 2.30 7.54 10.47
C VAL A 37 3.43 6.87 11.24
N ILE A 38 3.71 7.34 12.46
CA ILE A 38 4.74 6.75 13.31
C ILE A 38 4.40 5.29 13.65
N ALA A 39 3.13 4.99 13.98
CA ALA A 39 2.67 3.64 14.26
C ALA A 39 2.67 2.71 13.03
N CYS A 40 2.64 3.26 11.81
CA CYS A 40 2.75 2.51 10.56
C CYS A 40 4.20 2.14 10.19
N MET A 41 5.22 2.67 10.85
CA MET A 41 6.64 2.39 10.53
C MET A 41 7.01 0.90 10.47
N PRO A 42 6.39 -0.02 11.21
CA PRO A 42 6.66 -1.45 11.03
C PRO A 42 6.44 -1.98 9.61
N PHE A 43 5.50 -1.42 8.85
CA PHE A 43 5.21 -1.91 7.49
C PHE A 43 6.43 -1.91 6.57
N PRO A 44 7.17 -0.79 6.39
CA PRO A 44 8.39 -0.79 5.61
C PRO A 44 9.59 -1.40 6.34
N MET A 45 9.61 -1.41 7.67
CA MET A 45 10.82 -1.75 8.43
C MET A 45 10.99 -3.24 8.71
N VAL A 46 9.91 -3.97 9.07
CA VAL A 46 10.01 -5.35 9.59
C VAL A 46 10.63 -6.31 8.57
N GLY A 47 10.16 -6.30 7.32
CA GLY A 47 10.68 -7.21 6.29
C GLY A 47 12.18 -7.04 6.05
N MET A 48 12.65 -5.79 5.95
CA MET A 48 14.06 -5.48 5.74
C MET A 48 14.90 -5.85 6.98
N THR A 49 14.40 -5.57 8.18
CA THR A 49 15.06 -5.92 9.43
C THR A 49 15.21 -7.44 9.58
N ILE A 50 14.15 -8.23 9.26
CA ILE A 50 14.23 -9.70 9.25
C ILE A 50 15.30 -10.15 8.26
N THR A 51 15.27 -9.65 7.02
CA THR A 51 16.21 -10.04 5.97
C THR A 51 17.67 -9.85 6.39
N ILE A 52 18.02 -8.65 6.86
CA ILE A 52 19.39 -8.31 7.24
C ILE A 52 19.83 -9.08 8.49
N SER A 53 18.94 -9.21 9.49
CA SER A 53 19.26 -9.92 10.73
C SER A 53 19.44 -11.42 10.50
N VAL A 54 18.55 -12.06 9.76
CA VAL A 54 18.66 -13.50 9.46
C VAL A 54 19.89 -13.77 8.61
N GLN A 55 20.19 -12.96 7.61
CA GLN A 55 21.41 -13.07 6.82
C GLN A 55 22.67 -12.94 7.71
N HIS A 56 22.67 -12.00 8.65
CA HIS A 56 23.81 -11.79 9.54
C HIS A 56 24.09 -12.97 10.48
N TYR A 57 23.04 -13.55 11.09
CA TYR A 57 23.19 -14.60 12.10
C TYR A 57 23.20 -16.02 11.52
N TYR A 58 22.47 -16.27 10.44
CA TYR A 58 22.32 -17.60 9.82
C TYR A 58 23.08 -17.75 8.50
N GLY A 59 23.52 -16.64 7.87
CA GLY A 59 24.21 -16.66 6.57
C GLY A 59 23.34 -17.16 5.40
N ASN A 60 22.00 -17.15 5.54
CA ASN A 60 21.07 -17.83 4.65
C ASN A 60 19.99 -16.87 4.14
N TYR A 61 20.07 -16.49 2.86
CA TYR A 61 19.10 -15.60 2.21
C TYR A 61 17.78 -16.32 1.88
N SER A 62 17.82 -17.63 1.61
CA SER A 62 16.63 -18.44 1.39
C SER A 62 15.74 -18.45 2.63
N LEU A 63 16.33 -18.64 3.81
CA LEU A 63 15.62 -18.55 5.08
C LEU A 63 15.04 -17.15 5.30
N ALA A 64 15.81 -16.10 5.03
CA ALA A 64 15.35 -14.72 5.14
C ALA A 64 14.17 -14.43 4.22
N GLY A 65 14.26 -14.84 2.94
CA GLY A 65 13.20 -14.72 1.96
C GLY A 65 11.93 -15.50 2.33
N ALA A 66 12.08 -16.72 2.84
CA ALA A 66 10.97 -17.55 3.29
C ALA A 66 10.24 -16.93 4.50
N LEU A 67 10.97 -16.40 5.47
CA LEU A 67 10.40 -15.75 6.66
C LEU A 67 9.65 -14.47 6.28
N THR A 68 10.23 -13.64 5.42
CA THR A 68 9.55 -12.42 4.93
C THR A 68 8.31 -12.76 4.10
N ALA A 69 8.33 -13.84 3.34
CA ALA A 69 7.17 -14.35 2.61
C ALA A 69 6.05 -14.77 3.56
N VAL A 70 6.35 -15.53 4.60
CA VAL A 70 5.38 -15.94 5.63
C VAL A 70 4.81 -14.72 6.35
N GLN A 71 5.63 -13.73 6.68
CA GLN A 71 5.19 -12.49 7.32
C GLN A 71 4.20 -11.70 6.41
N ALA A 72 4.51 -11.59 5.12
CA ALA A 72 3.66 -10.88 4.17
C ALA A 72 2.31 -11.59 3.96
N ILE A 73 2.29 -12.93 3.87
CA ILE A 73 1.07 -13.74 3.78
C ILE A 73 0.25 -13.58 5.06
N ALA A 74 0.89 -13.68 6.23
CA ALA A 74 0.22 -13.50 7.51
C ALA A 74 -0.42 -12.11 7.61
N LEU A 75 0.26 -11.05 7.16
CA LEU A 75 -0.26 -9.69 7.13
C LEU A 75 -1.48 -9.56 6.20
N ALA A 76 -1.43 -10.18 5.02
CA ALA A 76 -2.55 -10.16 4.07
C ALA A 76 -3.82 -10.80 4.65
N VAL A 77 -3.67 -11.85 5.47
CA VAL A 77 -4.79 -12.52 6.16
C VAL A 77 -5.24 -11.73 7.39
N THR A 78 -4.30 -11.24 8.19
CA THR A 78 -4.60 -10.63 9.49
C THR A 78 -5.21 -9.23 9.35
N SER A 79 -4.78 -8.45 8.36
CA SER A 79 -5.22 -7.07 8.15
C SER A 79 -6.74 -6.91 7.98
N PRO A 80 -7.44 -7.70 7.12
CA PRO A 80 -8.90 -7.63 7.02
C PRO A 80 -9.63 -8.09 8.30
N VAL A 81 -9.05 -9.07 9.01
CA VAL A 81 -9.61 -9.56 10.27
C VAL A 81 -9.55 -8.49 11.35
N LEU A 82 -8.39 -7.86 11.50
CA LEU A 82 -8.20 -6.76 12.45
C LEU A 82 -9.08 -5.55 12.11
N GLY A 83 -9.23 -5.20 10.83
CA GLY A 83 -10.16 -4.15 10.41
C GLY A 83 -11.59 -4.43 10.89
N LYS A 84 -12.10 -5.64 10.68
CA LYS A 84 -13.44 -6.03 11.15
C LYS A 84 -13.57 -6.01 12.68
N LEU A 85 -12.50 -6.38 13.40
CA LEU A 85 -12.50 -6.32 14.87
C LEU A 85 -12.51 -4.88 15.39
N VAL A 86 -11.75 -3.98 14.73
CA VAL A 86 -11.72 -2.55 15.04
C VAL A 86 -13.11 -1.93 14.86
N ASP A 87 -13.77 -2.19 13.73
CA ASP A 87 -15.13 -1.70 13.47
C ASP A 87 -16.14 -2.22 14.50
N LYS A 88 -15.92 -3.46 14.95
CA LYS A 88 -16.81 -4.14 15.89
C LYS A 88 -16.68 -3.64 17.32
N PHE A 89 -15.45 -3.58 17.82
CA PHE A 89 -15.17 -3.34 19.24
C PHE A 89 -14.65 -1.93 19.53
N GLY A 90 -14.12 -1.24 18.51
CA GLY A 90 -13.50 0.07 18.63
C GLY A 90 -11.99 0.04 18.46
N GLN A 91 -11.43 1.19 18.07
CA GLN A 91 -10.01 1.31 17.71
C GLN A 91 -9.10 0.96 18.88
N ARG A 92 -9.36 1.52 20.06
CA ARG A 92 -8.53 1.31 21.26
C ARG A 92 -8.57 -0.12 21.78
N GLN A 93 -9.77 -0.74 21.84
CA GLN A 93 -9.96 -2.06 22.44
C GLN A 93 -9.25 -3.17 21.66
N VAL A 94 -9.11 -3.00 20.33
CA VAL A 94 -8.43 -3.96 19.46
C VAL A 94 -6.94 -3.65 19.36
N SER A 95 -6.56 -2.37 19.28
CA SER A 95 -5.16 -2.01 19.06
C SER A 95 -4.27 -2.35 20.25
N ILE A 96 -4.72 -2.18 21.50
CA ILE A 96 -3.88 -2.46 22.65
C ILE A 96 -3.43 -3.92 22.72
N PRO A 97 -4.32 -4.94 22.68
CA PRO A 97 -3.89 -6.33 22.73
C PRO A 97 -3.06 -6.74 21.50
N THR A 98 -3.37 -6.22 20.32
CA THR A 98 -2.58 -6.53 19.11
C THR A 98 -1.17 -5.95 19.17
N ILE A 99 -0.99 -4.74 19.71
CA ILE A 99 0.34 -4.16 19.98
C ILE A 99 1.14 -5.03 20.96
N ILE A 100 0.50 -5.50 22.02
CA ILE A 100 1.17 -6.38 22.99
C ILE A 100 1.64 -7.68 22.32
N VAL A 101 0.77 -8.31 21.51
CA VAL A 101 1.13 -9.53 20.76
C VAL A 101 2.31 -9.24 19.82
N TRP A 102 2.26 -8.12 19.08
CA TRP A 102 3.33 -7.74 18.17
C TRP A 102 4.65 -7.48 18.91
N MET A 103 4.61 -6.77 20.05
CA MET A 103 5.81 -6.47 20.85
C MET A 103 6.44 -7.74 21.41
N VAL A 104 5.63 -8.65 21.95
CA VAL A 104 6.10 -9.96 22.45
C VAL A 104 6.73 -10.77 21.29
N ALA A 105 6.08 -10.81 20.13
CA ALA A 105 6.60 -11.48 18.95
C ALA A 105 7.92 -10.85 18.46
N ALA A 106 8.04 -9.52 18.47
CA ALA A 106 9.27 -8.83 18.07
C ALA A 106 10.43 -9.14 19.02
N ILE A 107 10.20 -9.11 20.31
CA ILE A 107 11.20 -9.47 21.35
C ILE A 107 11.61 -10.95 21.20
N ALA A 108 10.63 -11.84 21.07
CA ALA A 108 10.88 -13.27 20.87
C ALA A 108 11.68 -13.53 19.59
N LEU A 109 11.29 -12.88 18.48
CA LEU A 109 11.94 -13.04 17.18
C LEU A 109 13.41 -12.60 17.25
N VAL A 110 13.69 -11.43 17.81
CA VAL A 110 15.07 -10.93 17.94
C VAL A 110 15.90 -11.82 18.86
N SER A 111 15.34 -12.26 19.98
CA SER A 111 16.03 -13.15 20.92
C SER A 111 16.35 -14.51 20.27
N CYS A 112 15.42 -15.07 19.53
CA CYS A 112 15.61 -16.33 18.81
C CYS A 112 16.63 -16.20 17.66
N ILE A 113 16.63 -15.09 16.92
CA ILE A 113 17.61 -14.83 15.85
C ILE A 113 19.02 -14.71 16.45
N THR A 114 19.18 -13.95 17.53
CA THR A 114 20.49 -13.76 18.19
C THR A 114 21.01 -15.03 18.85
N ALA A 115 20.13 -15.84 19.43
CA ALA A 115 20.45 -17.14 20.00
C ALA A 115 20.67 -18.24 18.95
N ARG A 116 20.48 -17.96 17.66
CA ARG A 116 20.60 -18.91 16.54
C ARG A 116 19.80 -20.20 16.74
N VAL A 117 18.56 -20.07 17.22
CA VAL A 117 17.68 -21.23 17.42
C VAL A 117 17.34 -21.92 16.10
N PRO A 118 16.89 -23.20 16.11
CA PRO A 118 16.44 -23.87 14.90
C PRO A 118 15.41 -23.05 14.12
N SER A 119 15.57 -22.96 12.80
CA SER A 119 14.80 -22.06 11.91
C SER A 119 13.28 -22.26 12.00
N TRP A 120 12.79 -23.47 12.28
CA TRP A 120 11.36 -23.73 12.40
C TRP A 120 10.68 -22.91 13.50
N ILE A 121 11.41 -22.56 14.59
CA ILE A 121 10.92 -21.70 15.67
C ILE A 121 10.62 -20.29 15.13
N LEU A 122 11.48 -19.76 14.24
CA LEU A 122 11.27 -18.45 13.62
C LEU A 122 9.98 -18.43 12.78
N PHE A 123 9.68 -19.54 12.06
CA PHE A 123 8.41 -19.67 11.30
C PHE A 123 7.19 -19.69 12.21
N CYS A 124 7.28 -20.15 13.44
CA CYS A 124 6.18 -20.09 14.41
C CYS A 124 5.96 -18.68 14.95
N ILE A 125 7.01 -17.85 15.08
CA ILE A 125 6.94 -16.52 15.67
C ILE A 125 6.52 -15.46 14.61
N VAL A 126 7.08 -15.53 13.41
CA VAL A 126 6.91 -14.52 12.35
C VAL A 126 5.45 -14.20 12.01
N PRO A 127 4.49 -15.13 11.98
CA PRO A 127 3.08 -14.80 11.74
C PRO A 127 2.51 -13.80 12.75
N PHE A 128 2.95 -13.82 14.01
CA PHE A 128 2.49 -12.88 15.03
C PHE A 128 3.01 -11.46 14.81
N MET A 129 4.09 -11.29 14.02
CA MET A 129 4.55 -9.97 13.55
C MET A 129 3.55 -9.30 12.58
N ALA A 130 2.54 -10.03 12.12
CA ALA A 130 1.43 -9.48 11.33
C ALA A 130 0.29 -8.90 12.18
N ALA A 131 0.34 -9.01 13.52
CA ALA A 131 -0.66 -8.45 14.42
C ALA A 131 -0.52 -6.92 14.57
N ILE A 132 -0.48 -6.20 13.44
CA ILE A 132 -0.36 -4.74 13.39
C ILE A 132 -1.74 -4.16 13.13
N PRO A 133 -2.24 -3.25 14.01
CA PRO A 133 -3.49 -2.53 13.75
C PRO A 133 -3.45 -1.78 12.42
N PRO A 134 -4.58 -1.64 11.71
CA PRO A 134 -4.62 -0.94 10.43
C PRO A 134 -4.65 0.60 10.62
N TRP A 135 -3.56 1.16 11.15
CA TRP A 135 -3.44 2.57 11.54
C TRP A 135 -3.86 3.56 10.47
N GLY A 136 -3.42 3.34 9.22
CA GLY A 136 -3.79 4.19 8.09
C GLY A 136 -5.30 4.19 7.81
N ALA A 137 -5.96 3.02 7.90
CA ALA A 137 -7.40 2.93 7.73
C ALA A 137 -8.16 3.59 8.89
N MET A 138 -7.69 3.39 10.13
CA MET A 138 -8.26 4.03 11.32
C MET A 138 -8.10 5.56 11.28
N SER A 139 -6.98 6.06 10.80
CA SER A 139 -6.74 7.50 10.62
C SER A 139 -7.70 8.09 9.57
N ARG A 140 -7.85 7.43 8.43
CA ARG A 140 -8.81 7.85 7.39
C ARG A 140 -10.25 7.83 7.89
N GLN A 141 -10.62 6.85 8.70
CA GLN A 141 -11.94 6.79 9.34
C GLN A 141 -12.17 7.97 10.31
N ARG A 142 -11.16 8.37 11.08
CA ARG A 142 -11.25 9.57 11.94
C ARG A 142 -11.47 10.84 11.11
N TRP A 143 -10.72 10.99 10.02
CA TRP A 143 -10.89 12.13 9.11
C TRP A 143 -12.29 12.19 8.52
N THR A 144 -12.81 11.09 7.98
CA THR A 144 -14.16 11.06 7.38
C THR A 144 -15.25 11.30 8.41
N THR A 145 -15.06 10.86 9.66
CA THR A 145 -16.02 11.11 10.75
C THR A 145 -16.00 12.57 11.20
N LEU A 146 -14.80 13.15 11.32
CA LEU A 146 -14.61 14.54 11.80
C LEU A 146 -15.09 15.56 10.78
N LEU A 147 -14.86 15.32 9.48
CA LEU A 147 -15.19 16.22 8.38
C LEU A 147 -16.51 15.87 7.70
N LYS A 148 -17.38 15.11 8.38
CA LYS A 148 -18.68 14.68 7.84
C LYS A 148 -19.51 15.90 7.38
N GLY A 149 -19.86 15.89 6.09
CA GLY A 149 -20.62 16.96 5.44
C GLY A 149 -19.78 17.95 4.63
N ASP A 150 -18.43 17.87 4.70
CA ASP A 150 -17.52 18.67 3.88
C ASP A 150 -16.68 17.76 2.98
N ALA A 151 -17.18 17.47 1.79
CA ALA A 151 -16.53 16.58 0.83
C ALA A 151 -15.16 17.11 0.37
N GLU A 152 -15.00 18.43 0.23
CA GLU A 152 -13.76 19.03 -0.23
C GLU A 152 -12.64 18.85 0.81
N LYS A 153 -12.92 19.17 2.09
CA LYS A 153 -11.95 18.97 3.18
C LYS A 153 -11.68 17.49 3.39
N THR A 154 -12.68 16.61 3.27
CA THR A 154 -12.51 15.16 3.36
C THR A 154 -11.55 14.65 2.28
N ASN A 155 -11.72 15.05 1.03
CA ASN A 155 -10.81 14.67 -0.06
C ASN A 155 -9.37 15.17 0.18
N ARG A 156 -9.23 16.41 0.67
CA ARG A 156 -7.91 16.95 1.04
C ARG A 156 -7.27 16.16 2.18
N ALA A 157 -8.04 15.75 3.18
CA ALA A 157 -7.55 14.96 4.31
C ALA A 157 -7.12 13.53 3.89
N LEU A 158 -7.87 12.90 2.98
CA LEU A 158 -7.49 11.61 2.41
C LEU A 158 -6.23 11.72 1.55
N SER A 159 -6.08 12.82 0.80
CA SER A 159 -4.85 13.11 0.04
C SER A 159 -3.65 13.32 0.98
N LEU A 160 -3.84 14.04 2.08
CA LEU A 160 -2.81 14.21 3.12
C LEU A 160 -2.37 12.87 3.71
N SER A 161 -3.33 11.96 3.96
CA SER A 161 -3.03 10.60 4.42
C SER A 161 -2.17 9.84 3.41
N GLY A 162 -2.43 10.01 2.11
CA GLY A 162 -1.60 9.43 1.04
C GLY A 162 -0.17 9.97 1.04
N VAL A 163 0.01 11.28 1.23
CA VAL A 163 1.35 11.88 1.37
C VAL A 163 2.09 11.30 2.59
N PHE A 164 1.41 11.11 3.70
CA PHE A 164 1.97 10.51 4.89
C PHE A 164 2.38 9.04 4.67
N ASP A 165 1.57 8.27 3.95
CA ASP A 165 1.90 6.90 3.57
C ASP A 165 3.20 6.87 2.72
N GLU A 166 3.36 7.77 1.73
CA GLU A 166 4.58 7.88 0.95
C GLU A 166 5.80 8.28 1.80
N CYS A 167 5.66 9.27 2.69
CA CYS A 167 6.74 9.67 3.60
C CYS A 167 7.19 8.50 4.48
N MET A 168 6.27 7.68 4.96
CA MET A 168 6.57 6.49 5.75
C MET A 168 7.46 5.50 4.97
N TRP A 169 7.13 5.23 3.70
CA TRP A 169 7.94 4.34 2.85
C TRP A 169 9.31 4.94 2.52
N VAL A 170 9.37 6.25 2.24
CA VAL A 170 10.59 6.99 1.95
C VAL A 170 11.58 6.93 3.12
N ILE A 171 11.09 7.02 4.34
CA ILE A 171 11.92 7.06 5.56
C ILE A 171 12.16 5.64 6.08
N GLY A 172 11.15 4.79 6.11
CA GLY A 172 11.17 3.51 6.82
C GLY A 172 12.16 2.50 6.27
N ASN A 173 12.18 2.27 4.96
CA ASN A 173 13.09 1.31 4.35
C ASN A 173 14.58 1.67 4.51
N PRO A 174 15.02 2.92 4.21
CA PRO A 174 16.41 3.32 4.44
C PRO A 174 16.81 3.24 5.91
N LEU A 175 15.91 3.67 6.80
CA LEU A 175 16.16 3.66 8.24
C LEU A 175 16.27 2.23 8.77
N ALA A 176 15.37 1.33 8.36
CA ALA A 176 15.44 -0.08 8.71
C ALA A 176 16.75 -0.72 8.26
N SER A 177 17.14 -0.46 7.01
CA SER A 177 18.38 -1.02 6.44
C SER A 177 19.60 -0.52 7.20
N THR A 178 19.68 0.77 7.49
CA THR A 178 20.80 1.36 8.22
C THR A 178 20.90 0.83 9.65
N LEU A 179 19.77 0.81 10.38
CA LEU A 179 19.73 0.33 11.75
C LEU A 179 20.01 -1.18 11.83
N ALA A 180 19.48 -1.98 10.90
CA ALA A 180 19.68 -3.43 10.90
C ALA A 180 21.13 -3.83 10.53
N VAL A 181 21.83 -3.02 9.74
CA VAL A 181 23.26 -3.22 9.46
C VAL A 181 24.11 -2.98 10.72
N ILE A 182 23.74 -2.00 11.55
CA ILE A 182 24.41 -1.74 12.82
C ILE A 182 24.10 -2.88 13.81
N SER A 183 22.81 -3.13 14.02
CA SER A 183 22.31 -4.21 14.89
C SER A 183 20.85 -4.51 14.60
N GLY A 184 20.52 -5.80 14.42
CA GLY A 184 19.12 -6.23 14.32
C GLY A 184 18.29 -5.87 15.55
N LEU A 185 18.91 -5.97 16.75
CA LEU A 185 18.27 -5.55 18.02
C LEU A 185 17.91 -4.06 17.97
N LEU A 186 18.82 -3.20 17.51
CA LEU A 186 18.57 -1.77 17.40
C LEU A 186 17.41 -1.45 16.44
N ALA A 187 17.36 -2.12 15.29
CA ALA A 187 16.31 -1.94 14.30
C ALA A 187 14.94 -2.37 14.84
N PHE A 188 14.84 -3.53 15.51
CA PHE A 188 13.59 -3.99 16.12
C PHE A 188 13.17 -3.11 17.30
N SER A 189 14.12 -2.67 18.14
CA SER A 189 13.83 -1.77 19.27
C SER A 189 13.32 -0.42 18.80
N PHE A 190 13.93 0.15 17.77
CA PHE A 190 13.47 1.41 17.16
C PHE A 190 12.08 1.25 16.54
N THR A 191 11.83 0.16 15.82
CA THR A 191 10.51 -0.13 15.24
C THR A 191 9.46 -0.28 16.34
N GLY A 192 9.78 -0.99 17.43
CA GLY A 192 8.91 -1.12 18.59
C GLY A 192 8.64 0.21 19.28
N MET A 193 9.65 1.06 19.41
CA MET A 193 9.49 2.43 19.93
C MET A 193 8.51 3.24 19.06
N CYS A 194 8.64 3.16 17.73
CA CYS A 194 7.70 3.83 16.82
C CYS A 194 6.26 3.33 17.02
N VAL A 195 6.06 2.01 17.19
CA VAL A 195 4.72 1.45 17.49
C VAL A 195 4.16 2.03 18.77
N VAL A 196 4.95 2.03 19.85
CA VAL A 196 4.49 2.51 21.16
C VAL A 196 4.20 4.00 21.15
N VAL A 197 5.14 4.83 20.64
CA VAL A 197 4.97 6.28 20.58
C VAL A 197 3.82 6.67 19.67
N GLY A 198 3.75 6.08 18.48
CA GLY A 198 2.66 6.34 17.53
C GLY A 198 1.31 5.90 18.07
N ALA A 199 1.23 4.72 18.70
CA ALA A 199 0.02 4.23 19.35
C ALA A 199 -0.41 5.11 20.52
N LEU A 200 0.52 5.58 21.37
CA LEU A 200 0.21 6.51 22.44
C LEU A 200 -0.36 7.82 21.89
N MET A 201 0.26 8.40 20.87
CA MET A 201 -0.25 9.62 20.22
C MET A 201 -1.65 9.40 19.63
N PHE A 202 -1.87 8.27 18.97
CA PHE A 202 -3.12 7.96 18.29
C PHE A 202 -4.24 7.59 19.27
N LEU A 203 -4.00 6.64 20.18
CA LEU A 203 -5.04 6.06 21.05
C LEU A 203 -5.41 6.93 22.26
N THR A 204 -4.55 7.88 22.67
CA THR A 204 -4.89 8.85 23.73
C THR A 204 -5.79 9.96 23.21
N GLU A 205 -5.95 10.09 21.89
CA GLU A 205 -6.87 11.05 21.29
C GLU A 205 -8.26 10.42 21.19
N LEU A 206 -9.06 10.60 22.25
CA LEU A 206 -10.39 9.98 22.39
C LEU A 206 -11.49 10.82 21.73
N THR A 207 -11.29 12.12 21.59
CA THR A 207 -12.30 13.05 21.05
C THR A 207 -12.64 12.79 19.59
N THR A 208 -11.67 12.26 18.83
CA THR A 208 -11.82 11.94 17.41
C THR A 208 -12.08 10.46 17.14
N GLU A 209 -12.15 9.61 18.18
CA GLU A 209 -12.39 8.18 18.00
C GLU A 209 -13.82 7.92 17.51
N PRO A 210 -14.00 7.26 16.34
CA PRO A 210 -15.33 6.89 15.86
C PRO A 210 -15.97 5.87 16.80
N LYS A 211 -17.28 6.02 17.02
CA LYS A 211 -18.04 5.06 17.84
C LYS A 211 -18.03 3.68 17.17
N SER A 212 -17.75 2.65 17.95
CA SER A 212 -17.80 1.26 17.47
C SER A 212 -19.24 0.81 17.21
N GLN A 213 -19.40 -0.22 16.37
CA GLN A 213 -20.73 -0.82 16.10
C GLN A 213 -21.43 -1.24 17.40
N THR A 214 -20.67 -1.69 18.40
CA THR A 214 -21.21 -2.07 19.70
C THR A 214 -21.75 -0.88 20.48
N GLN A 215 -21.07 0.28 20.41
CA GLN A 215 -21.54 1.52 21.03
C GLN A 215 -22.77 2.08 20.33
N LEU A 216 -22.73 2.13 18.98
CA LEU A 216 -23.85 2.59 18.17
C LEU A 216 -25.11 1.74 18.37
N ALA A 217 -24.96 0.42 18.47
CA ALA A 217 -26.08 -0.48 18.75
C ALA A 217 -26.70 -0.19 20.15
N ARG A 218 -25.88 0.02 21.18
CA ARG A 218 -26.34 0.38 22.52
C ARG A 218 -27.09 1.71 22.52
N GLU A 219 -26.58 2.74 21.83
CA GLU A 219 -27.22 4.03 21.71
C GLU A 219 -28.56 3.97 20.96
N ALA A 220 -28.66 3.05 19.98
CA ALA A 220 -29.90 2.81 19.24
C ALA A 220 -30.91 1.94 20.00
N GLY A 221 -30.59 1.46 21.21
CA GLY A 221 -31.45 0.56 21.98
C GLY A 221 -31.64 -0.81 21.34
N MET A 222 -30.74 -1.23 20.47
CA MET A 222 -30.80 -2.46 19.68
C MET A 222 -29.74 -3.46 20.12
N THR A 223 -29.98 -4.74 19.89
CA THR A 223 -28.93 -5.74 19.95
C THR A 223 -27.92 -5.47 18.81
N ARG A 224 -26.67 -5.84 19.02
CA ARG A 224 -25.63 -5.67 18.00
C ARG A 224 -25.97 -6.42 16.70
N LYS A 225 -26.69 -7.54 16.77
CA LYS A 225 -27.13 -8.32 15.62
C LYS A 225 -28.12 -7.52 14.79
N GLU A 226 -29.15 -6.95 15.42
CA GLU A 226 -30.17 -6.12 14.78
C GLU A 226 -29.55 -4.85 14.15
N TYR A 227 -28.67 -4.18 14.87
CA TYR A 227 -27.95 -3.01 14.33
C TYR A 227 -27.14 -3.35 13.09
N ARG A 228 -26.40 -4.47 13.11
CA ARG A 228 -25.62 -4.96 11.95
C ARG A 228 -26.51 -5.32 10.77
N GLU A 229 -27.64 -5.99 11.02
CA GLU A 229 -28.61 -6.34 9.96
C GLU A 229 -29.21 -5.08 9.34
N ARG A 230 -29.56 -4.07 10.14
CA ARG A 230 -30.06 -2.78 9.69
C ARG A 230 -29.00 -2.01 8.87
N GLU A 231 -27.77 -1.92 9.33
CA GLU A 231 -26.69 -1.27 8.60
C GLU A 231 -26.34 -2.02 7.31
N THR A 232 -26.35 -3.35 7.35
CA THR A 232 -26.15 -4.17 6.14
C THR A 232 -27.28 -3.96 5.14
N ALA A 233 -28.53 -3.89 5.58
CA ALA A 233 -29.68 -3.60 4.71
C ALA A 233 -29.59 -2.19 4.10
N ARG A 234 -29.21 -1.18 4.93
CA ARG A 234 -28.99 0.19 4.47
C ARG A 234 -27.84 0.29 3.46
N SER A 235 -26.72 -0.35 3.74
CA SER A 235 -25.58 -0.40 2.83
C SER A 235 -25.92 -1.09 1.51
N LYS A 236 -26.71 -2.17 1.55
CA LYS A 236 -27.22 -2.85 0.35
C LYS A 236 -28.14 -1.96 -0.45
N ALA A 237 -29.04 -1.19 0.20
CA ALA A 237 -29.93 -0.26 -0.47
C ALA A 237 -29.15 0.85 -1.19
N LEU A 238 -28.18 1.47 -0.51
CA LEU A 238 -27.30 2.47 -1.11
C LEU A 238 -26.44 1.91 -2.28
N GLN A 239 -25.92 0.69 -2.14
CA GLN A 239 -25.21 0.02 -3.21
C GLN A 239 -26.12 -0.30 -4.41
N ALA A 240 -27.38 -0.64 -4.14
CA ALA A 240 -28.38 -0.88 -5.17
C ALA A 240 -28.65 0.38 -5.97
N GLU A 241 -28.89 1.49 -5.27
CA GLU A 241 -29.13 2.80 -5.86
C GLU A 241 -27.94 3.25 -6.72
N ALA A 242 -26.71 3.15 -6.18
CA ALA A 242 -25.50 3.47 -6.91
C ALA A 242 -25.27 2.55 -8.13
N ALA A 243 -25.60 1.26 -8.04
CA ALA A 243 -25.48 0.32 -9.16
C ALA A 243 -26.46 0.65 -10.30
N VAL A 244 -27.70 1.04 -9.96
CA VAL A 244 -28.70 1.46 -10.94
C VAL A 244 -28.29 2.77 -11.60
N GLU A 245 -27.78 3.74 -10.82
CA GLU A 245 -27.27 5.01 -11.34
C GLU A 245 -26.07 4.80 -12.28
N TYR A 246 -25.13 3.96 -11.87
CA TYR A 246 -24.00 3.56 -12.72
C TYR A 246 -24.45 2.92 -14.04
N ALA A 247 -25.40 1.97 -13.98
CA ALA A 247 -25.92 1.29 -15.15
C ALA A 247 -26.61 2.29 -16.10
N ARG A 248 -27.34 3.27 -15.55
CA ARG A 248 -27.98 4.37 -16.29
C ARG A 248 -26.95 5.22 -17.02
N ASP A 249 -25.91 5.67 -16.30
CA ASP A 249 -24.94 6.61 -16.87
C ASP A 249 -24.04 5.91 -17.90
N LYS A 250 -23.70 4.63 -17.67
CA LYS A 250 -23.00 3.79 -18.64
C LYS A 250 -23.84 3.62 -19.93
N ALA A 251 -25.12 3.29 -19.81
CA ALA A 251 -25.99 3.12 -20.97
C ALA A 251 -26.14 4.42 -21.77
N ARG A 252 -26.19 5.59 -21.09
CA ARG A 252 -26.21 6.89 -21.74
C ARG A 252 -24.89 7.21 -22.45
N SER A 253 -23.74 6.88 -21.85
CA SER A 253 -22.43 7.10 -22.48
C SER A 253 -22.21 6.20 -23.68
N GLU A 254 -22.85 5.02 -23.74
CA GLU A 254 -22.87 4.11 -24.89
C GLU A 254 -23.84 4.56 -26.01
N GLY A 255 -24.50 5.71 -25.86
CA GLY A 255 -25.43 6.25 -26.85
C GLY A 255 -26.75 5.47 -26.98
N LYS A 256 -27.13 4.69 -25.97
CA LYS A 256 -28.36 3.92 -25.96
C LYS A 256 -29.61 4.82 -25.92
N THR A 257 -30.68 4.38 -26.54
CA THR A 257 -31.96 5.05 -26.53
C THR A 257 -32.55 5.07 -25.13
N ALA A 258 -33.50 6.00 -24.88
CA ALA A 258 -34.14 6.10 -23.57
C ALA A 258 -34.83 4.80 -23.11
N ALA A 259 -35.38 4.04 -24.04
CA ALA A 259 -36.01 2.74 -23.77
C ALA A 259 -34.98 1.70 -23.34
N GLU A 260 -33.82 1.63 -24.03
CA GLU A 260 -32.74 0.73 -23.69
C GLU A 260 -32.09 1.07 -22.34
N VAL A 261 -31.93 2.37 -22.03
CA VAL A 261 -31.46 2.85 -20.72
C VAL A 261 -32.42 2.37 -19.62
N CYS A 262 -33.72 2.51 -19.82
CA CYS A 262 -34.73 2.06 -18.86
C CYS A 262 -34.67 0.51 -18.64
N ALA A 263 -34.49 -0.26 -19.71
CA ALA A 263 -34.37 -1.70 -19.63
C ALA A 263 -33.08 -2.12 -18.85
N VAL A 264 -31.97 -1.42 -19.07
CA VAL A 264 -30.70 -1.65 -18.33
C VAL A 264 -30.87 -1.32 -16.85
N MET A 265 -31.55 -0.23 -16.50
CA MET A 265 -31.84 0.14 -15.11
C MET A 265 -32.73 -0.91 -14.42
N GLN A 266 -33.81 -1.35 -15.07
CA GLN A 266 -34.69 -2.40 -14.55
C GLN A 266 -33.94 -3.73 -14.31
N LYS A 267 -33.07 -4.09 -15.25
CA LYS A 267 -32.22 -5.28 -15.10
C LYS A 267 -31.26 -5.14 -13.92
N ALA A 268 -30.59 -3.99 -13.78
CA ALA A 268 -29.69 -3.74 -12.65
C ALA A 268 -30.45 -3.79 -11.31
N GLU A 269 -31.65 -3.24 -11.24
CA GLU A 269 -32.50 -3.30 -10.05
C GLU A 269 -32.93 -4.74 -9.73
N ALA A 270 -33.30 -5.52 -10.75
CA ALA A 270 -33.66 -6.92 -10.60
C ALA A 270 -32.48 -7.79 -10.13
N ASP A 271 -31.28 -7.56 -10.70
CA ASP A 271 -30.06 -8.26 -10.30
C ASP A 271 -29.67 -7.96 -8.86
N VAL A 272 -29.83 -6.70 -8.42
CA VAL A 272 -29.59 -6.30 -7.02
C VAL A 272 -30.62 -6.95 -6.09
N LYS A 273 -31.92 -6.94 -6.44
CA LYS A 273 -32.98 -7.60 -5.67
C LYS A 273 -32.74 -9.11 -5.56
N ALA A 274 -32.26 -9.74 -6.64
CA ALA A 274 -31.87 -11.15 -6.66
C ALA A 274 -30.57 -11.48 -5.91
N GLY A 275 -29.90 -10.45 -5.36
CA GLY A 275 -28.61 -10.61 -4.68
C GLY A 275 -27.44 -11.00 -5.61
N ARG A 276 -27.65 -10.87 -6.92
CA ARG A 276 -26.62 -11.12 -7.93
C ARG A 276 -25.61 -9.96 -7.88
N LYS A 277 -24.43 -10.25 -7.38
CA LYS A 277 -23.32 -9.30 -7.42
C LYS A 277 -22.74 -9.30 -8.83
N GLU A 278 -22.67 -8.12 -9.45
CA GLU A 278 -21.92 -7.96 -10.69
C GLU A 278 -20.48 -8.47 -10.47
N SER A 279 -19.99 -9.34 -11.35
CA SER A 279 -18.62 -9.86 -11.21
C SER A 279 -17.63 -8.72 -11.42
N ILE A 280 -16.69 -8.54 -10.48
CA ILE A 280 -15.58 -7.61 -10.67
C ILE A 280 -14.48 -8.19 -11.54
N TRP A 281 -14.49 -9.52 -11.74
CA TRP A 281 -13.47 -10.22 -12.48
C TRP A 281 -13.62 -10.02 -14.00
N GLY A 282 -13.42 -8.78 -14.43
CA GLY A 282 -13.25 -8.45 -15.83
C GLY A 282 -11.79 -8.65 -16.27
N PRO A 283 -11.54 -8.79 -17.60
CA PRO A 283 -10.17 -8.97 -18.12
C PRO A 283 -9.22 -7.85 -17.71
N GLY A 284 -9.72 -6.61 -17.57
CA GLY A 284 -8.92 -5.47 -17.14
C GLY A 284 -8.46 -5.57 -15.68
N LEU A 285 -9.35 -5.98 -14.75
CA LEU A 285 -8.97 -6.18 -13.35
C LEU A 285 -7.95 -7.31 -13.21
N ILE A 286 -8.14 -8.42 -13.93
CA ILE A 286 -7.19 -9.53 -13.94
C ILE A 286 -5.83 -9.05 -14.42
N ALA A 287 -5.77 -8.29 -15.53
CA ALA A 287 -4.53 -7.75 -16.06
C ALA A 287 -3.80 -6.85 -15.04
N VAL A 288 -4.53 -5.99 -14.34
CA VAL A 288 -3.95 -5.14 -13.29
C VAL A 288 -3.48 -6.00 -12.11
N CYS A 289 -4.28 -6.94 -11.62
CA CYS A 289 -3.90 -7.81 -10.50
C CYS A 289 -2.63 -8.61 -10.80
N VAL A 290 -2.51 -9.18 -12.00
CA VAL A 290 -1.31 -9.92 -12.41
C VAL A 290 -0.09 -8.99 -12.57
N THR A 291 -0.30 -7.77 -13.07
CA THR A 291 0.76 -6.75 -13.12
C THR A 291 1.26 -6.41 -11.72
N TRP A 292 0.36 -6.23 -10.73
CA TRP A 292 0.73 -5.96 -9.34
C TRP A 292 1.43 -7.12 -8.67
N PHE A 293 1.03 -8.35 -8.98
CA PHE A 293 1.78 -9.55 -8.56
C PHE A 293 3.23 -9.50 -9.07
N GLY A 294 3.41 -9.21 -10.36
CA GLY A 294 4.73 -9.06 -10.95
C GLY A 294 5.56 -7.94 -10.32
N LEU A 295 4.96 -6.76 -10.11
CA LEU A 295 5.58 -5.61 -9.43
C LEU A 295 6.08 -6.00 -8.03
N GLY A 296 5.24 -6.64 -7.22
CA GLY A 296 5.64 -7.13 -5.90
C GLY A 296 6.79 -8.13 -5.98
N ALA A 297 6.71 -9.06 -6.93
CA ALA A 297 7.70 -10.13 -7.06
C ALA A 297 9.11 -9.59 -7.38
N PHE A 298 9.27 -8.78 -8.42
CA PHE A 298 10.63 -8.30 -8.76
C PHE A 298 11.14 -7.23 -7.79
N GLN A 299 10.28 -6.40 -7.20
CA GLN A 299 10.70 -5.40 -6.22
C GLN A 299 11.21 -6.05 -4.93
N SER A 300 10.52 -7.06 -4.40
CA SER A 300 10.98 -7.79 -3.22
C SER A 300 12.26 -8.60 -3.51
N ALA A 301 12.34 -9.23 -4.68
CA ALA A 301 13.54 -9.91 -5.14
C ALA A 301 14.73 -8.94 -5.25
N ALA A 302 14.52 -7.73 -5.80
CA ALA A 302 15.55 -6.70 -5.89
C ALA A 302 16.04 -6.25 -4.51
N GLY A 303 15.13 -6.09 -3.55
CA GLY A 303 15.49 -5.71 -2.18
C GLY A 303 16.51 -6.68 -1.55
N ILE A 304 16.22 -7.98 -1.59
CA ILE A 304 17.12 -9.02 -1.05
C ILE A 304 18.43 -9.09 -1.85
N SER A 305 18.35 -9.00 -3.18
CA SER A 305 19.54 -9.09 -4.05
C SER A 305 20.51 -7.92 -3.86
N ILE A 306 19.99 -6.70 -3.60
CA ILE A 306 20.82 -5.53 -3.28
C ILE A 306 21.52 -5.71 -1.95
N VAL A 307 20.87 -6.27 -0.93
CA VAL A 307 21.49 -6.57 0.36
C VAL A 307 22.62 -7.58 0.19
N ALA A 308 22.39 -8.64 -0.61
CA ALA A 308 23.41 -9.65 -0.92
C ALA A 308 24.60 -9.03 -1.66
N PHE A 309 24.35 -8.22 -2.69
CA PHE A 309 25.37 -7.55 -3.47
C PHE A 309 26.22 -6.57 -2.64
N ALA A 310 25.56 -5.78 -1.78
CA ALA A 310 26.26 -4.88 -0.87
C ALA A 310 27.10 -5.63 0.17
N THR A 311 26.66 -6.81 0.58
CA THR A 311 27.42 -7.69 1.51
C THR A 311 28.65 -8.27 0.82
N GLU A 312 28.51 -8.80 -0.40
CA GLU A 312 29.63 -9.34 -1.20
C GLU A 312 30.65 -8.26 -1.56
N ALA A 313 30.18 -7.04 -1.83
CA ALA A 313 31.06 -5.89 -2.11
C ALA A 313 31.71 -5.29 -0.85
N HIS A 314 31.51 -5.83 0.34
CA HIS A 314 31.94 -5.27 1.63
C HIS A 314 31.44 -3.83 1.89
N MET A 315 30.31 -3.45 1.27
CA MET A 315 29.69 -2.13 1.34
C MET A 315 28.32 -2.16 2.02
N LYS A 316 28.08 -3.11 2.91
CA LYS A 316 26.79 -3.35 3.58
C LYS A 316 26.24 -2.10 4.27
N GLN A 317 27.11 -1.25 4.83
CA GLN A 317 26.74 0.02 5.46
C GLN A 317 26.04 1.01 4.50
N PHE A 318 26.26 0.90 3.19
CA PHE A 318 25.63 1.76 2.20
C PHE A 318 24.27 1.26 1.70
N THR A 319 23.82 0.10 2.16
CA THR A 319 22.52 -0.48 1.74
C THR A 319 21.36 0.49 2.00
N GLY A 320 21.32 1.11 3.17
CA GLY A 320 20.31 2.12 3.52
C GLY A 320 20.32 3.31 2.57
N PHE A 321 21.51 3.75 2.15
CA PHE A 321 21.65 4.87 1.21
C PHE A 321 21.17 4.52 -0.20
N VAL A 322 21.35 3.27 -0.65
CA VAL A 322 20.79 2.79 -1.93
C VAL A 322 19.27 2.88 -1.93
N PHE A 323 18.61 2.42 -0.86
CA PHE A 323 17.16 2.54 -0.74
C PHE A 323 16.70 3.99 -0.56
N ALA A 324 17.49 4.83 0.12
CA ALA A 324 17.22 6.25 0.25
C ALA A 324 17.21 6.97 -1.11
N CYS A 325 18.14 6.65 -2.00
CA CYS A 325 18.15 7.18 -3.36
C CYS A 325 16.88 6.87 -4.14
N PHE A 326 16.40 5.61 -4.07
CA PHE A 326 15.15 5.19 -4.70
C PHE A 326 13.94 5.93 -4.12
N SER A 327 13.84 5.95 -2.80
CA SER A 327 12.72 6.58 -2.10
C SER A 327 12.68 8.09 -2.33
N PHE A 328 13.83 8.75 -2.29
CA PHE A 328 13.95 10.19 -2.57
C PHE A 328 13.51 10.53 -3.99
N SER A 329 13.96 9.74 -4.96
CA SER A 329 13.57 9.90 -6.36
C SER A 329 12.07 9.66 -6.56
N SER A 330 11.49 8.65 -5.88
CA SER A 330 10.05 8.36 -5.89
C SER A 330 9.23 9.54 -5.33
N LEU A 331 9.70 10.14 -4.23
CA LEU A 331 9.06 11.34 -3.65
C LEU A 331 9.06 12.52 -4.64
N ILE A 332 10.19 12.79 -5.31
CA ILE A 332 10.25 13.80 -6.38
C ILE A 332 9.24 13.48 -7.47
N GLY A 333 9.19 12.20 -7.90
CA GLY A 333 8.23 11.73 -8.89
C GLY A 333 6.78 11.98 -8.48
N ALA A 334 6.43 11.67 -7.23
CA ALA A 334 5.10 11.91 -6.70
C ALA A 334 4.72 13.41 -6.72
N LEU A 335 5.62 14.27 -6.28
CA LEU A 335 5.41 15.72 -6.24
C LEU A 335 5.24 16.31 -7.65
N VAL A 336 6.14 15.96 -8.57
CA VAL A 336 6.09 16.46 -9.96
C VAL A 336 4.84 15.93 -10.68
N TYR A 337 4.52 14.64 -10.45
CA TYR A 337 3.37 14.01 -11.07
C TYR A 337 2.05 14.60 -10.56
N GLY A 338 1.93 14.84 -9.26
CA GLY A 338 0.74 15.43 -8.63
C GLY A 338 0.52 16.91 -8.95
N ALA A 339 1.60 17.66 -9.20
CA ALA A 339 1.52 19.09 -9.53
C ALA A 339 1.06 19.37 -10.97
N LYS A 340 1.10 18.38 -11.86
CA LYS A 340 0.83 18.57 -13.29
C LYS A 340 -0.57 18.08 -13.66
N ASN A 341 -1.34 18.93 -14.36
CA ASN A 341 -2.55 18.51 -15.06
C ASN A 341 -2.18 17.74 -16.34
N TRP A 342 -2.49 16.46 -16.36
CA TRP A 342 -2.07 15.55 -17.43
C TRP A 342 -3.11 15.52 -18.55
N THR A 343 -2.70 15.88 -19.75
CA THR A 343 -3.49 15.72 -21.01
C THR A 343 -3.25 14.38 -21.69
N ILE A 344 -2.19 13.66 -21.28
CA ILE A 344 -1.84 12.35 -21.86
C ILE A 344 -2.79 11.29 -21.28
N PRO A 345 -3.35 10.38 -22.12
CA PRO A 345 -4.23 9.31 -21.66
C PRO A 345 -3.62 8.47 -20.55
N LEU A 346 -4.46 8.04 -19.58
CA LEU A 346 -4.04 7.31 -18.38
C LEU A 346 -3.24 6.04 -18.71
N TRP A 347 -3.69 5.25 -19.70
CA TRP A 347 -3.01 4.02 -20.10
C TRP A 347 -1.60 4.27 -20.62
N LYS A 348 -1.34 5.36 -21.39
CA LYS A 348 0.01 5.70 -21.88
C LYS A 348 0.95 6.03 -20.72
N ARG A 349 0.47 6.81 -19.75
CA ARG A 349 1.25 7.18 -18.55
C ARG A 349 1.57 5.95 -17.72
N PHE A 350 0.59 5.08 -17.52
CA PHE A 350 0.75 3.85 -16.75
C PHE A 350 1.82 2.94 -17.38
N TYR A 351 1.68 2.59 -18.66
CA TYR A 351 2.61 1.69 -19.31
C TYR A 351 4.01 2.29 -19.48
N PHE A 352 4.13 3.59 -19.69
CA PHE A 352 5.42 4.27 -19.71
C PHE A 352 6.15 4.16 -18.37
N CYS A 353 5.49 4.55 -17.27
CA CYS A 353 6.11 4.47 -15.95
C CYS A 353 6.41 3.01 -15.56
N LEU A 354 5.50 2.09 -15.84
CA LEU A 354 5.68 0.66 -15.61
C LEU A 354 6.90 0.12 -16.37
N ALA A 355 7.05 0.44 -17.65
CA ALA A 355 8.18 0.00 -18.47
C ALA A 355 9.51 0.55 -17.93
N VAL A 356 9.56 1.84 -17.56
CA VAL A 356 10.76 2.46 -16.98
C VAL A 356 11.19 1.75 -15.71
N VAL A 357 10.24 1.47 -14.78
CA VAL A 357 10.54 0.79 -13.52
C VAL A 357 10.98 -0.65 -13.77
N ASN A 358 10.26 -1.42 -14.61
CA ASN A 358 10.60 -2.81 -14.89
C ASN A 358 11.96 -2.97 -15.58
N LEU A 359 12.22 -2.18 -16.65
CA LEU A 359 13.49 -2.26 -17.39
C LEU A 359 14.66 -1.75 -16.55
N GLY A 360 14.43 -0.69 -15.75
CA GLY A 360 15.47 -0.14 -14.90
C GLY A 360 15.87 -1.11 -13.78
N ILE A 361 14.93 -1.70 -13.05
CA ILE A 361 15.25 -2.71 -12.04
C ILE A 361 15.80 -3.98 -12.70
N GLY A 362 15.26 -4.38 -13.86
CA GLY A 362 15.77 -5.50 -14.64
C GLY A 362 17.23 -5.31 -15.11
N SER A 363 17.71 -4.08 -15.23
CA SER A 363 19.10 -3.80 -15.63
C SER A 363 20.13 -4.00 -14.50
N PHE A 364 19.72 -4.30 -13.26
CA PHE A 364 20.64 -4.53 -12.14
C PHE A 364 21.60 -5.70 -12.36
N MET A 365 21.26 -6.67 -13.21
CA MET A 365 22.16 -7.77 -13.56
C MET A 365 23.45 -7.29 -14.25
N PHE A 366 23.45 -6.11 -14.86
CA PHE A 366 24.62 -5.50 -15.50
C PHE A 366 25.43 -4.62 -14.56
N ALA A 367 24.95 -4.36 -13.33
CA ALA A 367 25.62 -3.54 -12.36
C ALA A 367 26.85 -4.26 -11.78
N LYS A 368 28.03 -3.67 -11.96
CA LYS A 368 29.30 -4.16 -11.40
C LYS A 368 29.64 -3.49 -10.06
N HIS A 369 29.04 -2.35 -9.78
CA HIS A 369 29.30 -1.55 -8.58
C HIS A 369 27.99 -1.06 -7.97
N LEU A 370 27.96 -0.94 -6.65
CA LEU A 370 26.78 -0.47 -5.90
C LEU A 370 26.32 0.93 -6.36
N TRP A 371 27.25 1.78 -6.74
CA TRP A 371 26.95 3.12 -7.27
C TRP A 371 26.11 3.11 -8.55
N VAL A 372 26.29 2.09 -9.39
CA VAL A 372 25.49 1.94 -10.62
C VAL A 372 24.03 1.68 -10.25
N ILE A 373 23.77 0.84 -9.26
CA ILE A 373 22.41 0.56 -8.76
C ILE A 373 21.79 1.85 -8.21
N MET A 374 22.55 2.66 -7.47
CA MET A 374 22.07 3.93 -6.92
C MET A 374 21.68 4.91 -8.02
N ILE A 375 22.48 5.04 -9.07
CA ILE A 375 22.18 5.90 -10.22
C ILE A 375 20.93 5.41 -10.94
N ILE A 376 20.83 4.10 -11.18
CA ILE A 376 19.63 3.52 -11.79
C ILE A 376 18.41 3.84 -10.92
N TYR A 377 18.47 3.62 -9.61
CA TYR A 377 17.39 3.93 -8.68
C TYR A 377 17.00 5.41 -8.68
N LEU A 378 17.96 6.33 -8.75
CA LEU A 378 17.68 7.77 -8.90
C LEU A 378 16.93 8.08 -10.21
N CYS A 379 17.29 7.42 -11.30
CA CYS A 379 16.65 7.64 -12.60
C CYS A 379 15.24 7.07 -12.66
N ILE A 380 15.04 5.83 -12.18
CA ILE A 380 13.76 5.13 -12.32
C ILE A 380 12.77 5.43 -11.19
N GLY A 381 13.27 5.80 -10.01
CA GLY A 381 12.43 6.07 -8.85
C GLY A 381 11.40 7.17 -9.12
N VAL A 382 11.71 8.14 -9.97
CA VAL A 382 10.75 9.18 -10.41
C VAL A 382 9.48 8.60 -11.00
N CYS A 383 9.54 7.40 -11.60
CA CYS A 383 8.38 6.71 -12.18
C CYS A 383 7.68 5.77 -11.18
N GLN A 384 8.26 5.52 -10.01
CA GLN A 384 7.71 4.56 -9.03
C GLN A 384 6.35 5.02 -8.48
N ALA A 385 6.29 6.18 -7.83
CA ALA A 385 5.06 6.73 -7.29
C ALA A 385 3.99 6.97 -8.38
N PRO A 386 4.32 7.55 -9.55
CA PRO A 386 3.38 7.62 -10.68
C PRO A 386 2.81 6.26 -11.11
N THR A 387 3.59 5.19 -11.07
CA THR A 387 3.07 3.84 -11.39
C THR A 387 1.95 3.44 -10.45
N TRP A 388 2.12 3.66 -9.14
CA TRP A 388 1.08 3.38 -8.14
C TRP A 388 -0.15 4.27 -8.30
N VAL A 389 0.06 5.58 -8.50
CA VAL A 389 -1.04 6.54 -8.70
C VAL A 389 -1.86 6.18 -9.94
N ASN A 390 -1.20 5.89 -11.06
CA ASN A 390 -1.88 5.47 -12.28
C ASN A 390 -2.64 4.15 -12.08
N GLY A 391 -2.07 3.19 -11.37
CA GLY A 391 -2.74 1.94 -11.05
C GLY A 391 -4.00 2.13 -10.22
N ASN A 392 -3.94 2.97 -9.21
CA ASN A 392 -5.12 3.33 -8.41
C ASN A 392 -6.19 4.02 -9.26
N GLN A 393 -5.79 4.91 -10.20
CA GLN A 393 -6.70 5.54 -11.15
C GLN A 393 -7.32 4.54 -12.13
N LEU A 394 -6.56 3.54 -12.60
CA LEU A 394 -7.10 2.47 -13.45
C LEU A 394 -8.24 1.71 -12.77
N MET A 395 -8.17 1.50 -11.45
CA MET A 395 -9.24 0.83 -10.71
C MET A 395 -10.58 1.55 -10.80
N LEU A 396 -10.59 2.91 -10.91
CA LEU A 396 -11.82 3.69 -11.08
C LEU A 396 -12.52 3.41 -12.42
N HIS A 397 -11.79 2.95 -13.43
CA HIS A 397 -12.33 2.59 -14.74
C HIS A 397 -12.67 1.10 -14.88
N LEU A 398 -12.03 0.25 -14.06
CA LEU A 398 -12.10 -1.21 -14.22
C LEU A 398 -13.13 -1.87 -13.30
N VAL A 399 -13.47 -1.21 -12.19
CA VAL A 399 -14.33 -1.77 -11.15
C VAL A 399 -15.50 -0.82 -10.88
N PRO A 400 -16.73 -1.34 -10.70
CA PRO A 400 -17.85 -0.51 -10.30
C PRO A 400 -17.57 0.28 -9.01
N PRO A 401 -18.01 1.53 -8.89
CA PRO A 401 -17.77 2.37 -7.71
C PRO A 401 -18.17 1.71 -6.39
N THR A 402 -19.25 0.92 -6.41
CA THR A 402 -19.75 0.15 -5.25
C THR A 402 -18.81 -0.94 -4.75
N ARG A 403 -17.85 -1.38 -5.58
CA ARG A 403 -16.88 -2.45 -5.28
C ARG A 403 -15.43 -2.00 -5.40
N PHE A 404 -15.19 -0.70 -5.49
CA PHE A 404 -13.85 -0.12 -5.65
C PHE A 404 -12.87 -0.59 -4.55
N THR A 405 -13.32 -0.58 -3.29
CA THR A 405 -12.50 -1.04 -2.15
C THR A 405 -12.09 -2.52 -2.30
N GLU A 406 -12.98 -3.35 -2.84
CA GLU A 406 -12.66 -4.76 -3.10
C GLU A 406 -11.60 -4.92 -4.20
N GLY A 407 -11.71 -4.14 -5.29
CA GLY A 407 -10.69 -4.10 -6.35
C GLY A 407 -9.32 -3.69 -5.83
N MET A 408 -9.28 -2.62 -5.01
CA MET A 408 -8.06 -2.15 -4.37
C MET A 408 -7.45 -3.19 -3.41
N ALA A 409 -8.30 -3.91 -2.68
CA ALA A 409 -7.84 -4.98 -1.78
C ALA A 409 -7.20 -6.14 -2.55
N TRP A 410 -7.78 -6.54 -3.69
CA TRP A 410 -7.20 -7.57 -4.57
C TRP A 410 -5.86 -7.13 -5.16
N MET A 411 -5.75 -5.88 -5.63
CA MET A 411 -4.51 -5.31 -6.13
C MET A 411 -3.39 -5.37 -5.07
N GLY A 412 -3.69 -4.94 -3.84
CA GLY A 412 -2.75 -4.99 -2.71
C GLY A 412 -2.36 -6.42 -2.32
N ALA A 413 -3.34 -7.34 -2.30
CA ALA A 413 -3.10 -8.75 -2.00
C ALA A 413 -2.18 -9.41 -3.05
N MET A 414 -2.42 -9.15 -4.34
CA MET A 414 -1.57 -9.67 -5.43
C MET A 414 -0.15 -9.14 -5.34
N ASN A 415 0.04 -7.85 -5.01
CA ASN A 415 1.36 -7.28 -4.77
C ASN A 415 2.09 -7.97 -3.62
N SER A 416 1.41 -8.21 -2.50
CA SER A 416 1.98 -8.88 -1.33
C SER A 416 2.34 -10.34 -1.60
N ILE A 417 1.46 -11.09 -2.29
CA ILE A 417 1.72 -12.47 -2.68
C ILE A 417 2.90 -12.54 -3.66
N GLY A 418 2.91 -11.64 -4.66
CA GLY A 418 4.03 -11.51 -5.59
C GLY A 418 5.35 -11.26 -4.86
N GLY A 419 5.35 -10.30 -3.92
CA GLY A 419 6.52 -10.00 -3.10
C GLY A 419 7.03 -11.20 -2.32
N SER A 420 6.13 -11.99 -1.75
CA SER A 420 6.47 -13.23 -1.03
C SER A 420 7.14 -14.27 -1.95
N VAL A 421 6.55 -14.49 -3.12
CA VAL A 421 7.10 -15.43 -4.12
C VAL A 421 8.45 -14.94 -4.64
N GLY A 422 8.56 -13.66 -4.99
CA GLY A 422 9.80 -13.08 -5.50
C GLY A 422 10.95 -13.15 -4.51
N SER A 423 10.72 -12.81 -3.25
CA SER A 423 11.73 -12.88 -2.19
C SER A 423 12.19 -14.31 -1.93
N ALA A 424 11.26 -15.28 -1.90
CA ALA A 424 11.60 -16.69 -1.67
C ALA A 424 12.43 -17.27 -2.82
N ILE A 425 12.07 -16.98 -4.08
CA ILE A 425 12.84 -17.45 -5.25
C ILE A 425 14.21 -16.78 -5.27
N ALA A 426 14.27 -15.46 -5.11
CA ALA A 426 15.55 -14.73 -5.12
C ALA A 426 16.51 -15.24 -4.03
N GLY A 427 15.99 -15.50 -2.81
CA GLY A 427 16.80 -16.05 -1.72
C GLY A 427 17.49 -17.36 -2.09
N GLN A 428 16.77 -18.30 -2.71
CA GLN A 428 17.34 -19.58 -3.14
C GLN A 428 18.44 -19.44 -4.20
N PHE A 429 18.26 -18.52 -5.15
CA PHE A 429 19.26 -18.28 -6.19
C PHE A 429 20.47 -17.52 -5.65
N ILE A 430 20.27 -16.62 -4.67
CA ILE A 430 21.37 -15.93 -3.99
C ILE A 430 22.23 -16.94 -3.23
N ASP A 431 21.65 -17.88 -2.48
CA ASP A 431 22.38 -18.88 -1.73
C ASP A 431 23.21 -19.81 -2.62
N ARG A 432 22.79 -20.03 -3.90
CA ARG A 432 23.49 -20.90 -4.87
C ARG A 432 24.54 -20.18 -5.73
N MET A 433 24.23 -18.95 -6.14
CA MET A 433 24.96 -18.23 -7.18
C MET A 433 25.43 -16.84 -6.73
N GLY A 434 25.24 -16.50 -5.45
CA GLY A 434 25.51 -15.18 -4.93
C GLY A 434 24.52 -14.12 -5.45
N SER A 435 24.85 -12.85 -5.28
CA SER A 435 24.01 -11.71 -5.67
C SER A 435 23.67 -11.70 -7.17
N ARG A 436 24.54 -12.25 -8.03
CA ARG A 436 24.27 -12.40 -9.46
C ARG A 436 23.06 -13.29 -9.72
N GLY A 437 22.92 -14.41 -8.97
CA GLY A 437 21.73 -15.27 -9.03
C GLY A 437 20.47 -14.50 -8.68
N GLY A 438 20.51 -13.67 -7.64
CA GLY A 438 19.42 -12.79 -7.27
C GLY A 438 19.03 -11.81 -8.38
N PHE A 439 20.00 -11.14 -9.00
CA PHE A 439 19.73 -10.20 -10.11
C PHE A 439 19.21 -10.87 -11.39
N ILE A 440 19.62 -12.12 -11.67
CA ILE A 440 19.02 -12.90 -12.78
C ILE A 440 17.53 -13.11 -12.52
N VAL A 441 17.16 -13.51 -11.30
CA VAL A 441 15.74 -13.66 -10.90
C VAL A 441 15.00 -12.35 -11.02
N VAL A 442 15.56 -11.25 -10.54
CA VAL A 442 14.98 -9.89 -10.65
C VAL A 442 14.71 -9.54 -12.11
N THR A 443 15.68 -9.74 -12.98
CA THR A 443 15.54 -9.44 -14.41
C THR A 443 14.47 -10.32 -15.07
N ALA A 444 14.47 -11.61 -14.77
CA ALA A 444 13.48 -12.54 -15.31
C ALA A 444 12.06 -12.16 -14.86
N LEU A 445 11.87 -11.87 -13.57
CA LEU A 445 10.58 -11.45 -13.03
C LEU A 445 10.12 -10.09 -13.57
N ALA A 446 11.02 -9.12 -13.73
CA ALA A 446 10.69 -7.82 -14.28
C ALA A 446 10.28 -7.91 -15.75
N LEU A 447 11.02 -8.65 -16.58
CA LEU A 447 10.68 -8.85 -17.98
C LEU A 447 9.38 -9.64 -18.16
N THR A 448 9.17 -10.69 -17.36
CA THR A 448 7.93 -11.49 -17.36
C THR A 448 6.75 -10.62 -16.92
N SER A 449 6.90 -9.81 -15.86
CA SER A 449 5.87 -8.87 -15.41
C SER A 449 5.49 -7.88 -16.51
N LEU A 450 6.47 -7.30 -17.19
CA LEU A 450 6.23 -6.36 -18.29
C LEU A 450 5.55 -7.06 -19.47
N ALA A 451 5.99 -8.26 -19.86
CA ALA A 451 5.39 -9.03 -20.95
C ALA A 451 3.92 -9.34 -20.65
N ILE A 452 3.62 -9.79 -19.43
CA ILE A 452 2.24 -10.08 -19.01
C ILE A 452 1.40 -8.80 -18.98
N ALA A 453 1.93 -7.69 -18.48
CA ALA A 453 1.23 -6.41 -18.49
C ALA A 453 0.88 -5.99 -19.94
N MET A 454 1.76 -6.23 -20.90
CA MET A 454 1.51 -5.95 -22.32
C MET A 454 0.40 -6.82 -22.93
N LEU A 455 0.19 -8.05 -22.44
CA LEU A 455 -0.95 -8.87 -22.86
C LEU A 455 -2.29 -8.24 -22.45
N GLY A 456 -2.33 -7.52 -21.31
CA GLY A 456 -3.49 -6.76 -20.85
C GLY A 456 -3.66 -5.38 -21.50
N PHE A 457 -2.77 -4.99 -22.42
CA PHE A 457 -2.73 -3.63 -22.98
C PHE A 457 -4.05 -3.21 -23.63
N LYS A 458 -4.63 -4.06 -24.48
CA LYS A 458 -5.88 -3.76 -25.19
C LYS A 458 -7.03 -3.54 -24.21
N GLN A 459 -7.17 -4.40 -23.21
CA GLN A 459 -8.24 -4.32 -22.21
C GLN A 459 -8.15 -3.04 -21.38
N ILE A 460 -6.93 -2.67 -20.95
CA ILE A 460 -6.71 -1.45 -20.15
C ILE A 460 -6.93 -0.21 -21.04
N LYS A 461 -6.45 -0.21 -22.27
CA LYS A 461 -6.67 0.89 -23.22
C LYS A 461 -8.15 1.12 -23.46
N ASP A 462 -8.89 0.09 -23.85
CA ASP A 462 -10.32 0.18 -24.20
C ASP A 462 -11.16 0.64 -22.98
N SER A 463 -10.80 0.20 -21.76
CA SER A 463 -11.49 0.61 -20.52
C SER A 463 -11.20 2.06 -20.13
N THR A 464 -10.05 2.63 -20.48
CA THR A 464 -9.66 3.99 -20.11
C THR A 464 -9.99 5.05 -21.18
N GLU A 465 -10.26 4.63 -22.40
CA GLU A 465 -10.74 5.54 -23.46
C GLU A 465 -12.24 5.80 -23.39
N GLN A 466 -12.99 4.98 -22.63
CA GLN A 466 -14.38 5.27 -22.29
C GLN A 466 -14.43 6.44 -21.30
N PRO A 467 -15.35 7.41 -21.48
CA PRO A 467 -15.47 8.52 -20.54
C PRO A 467 -15.70 7.98 -19.13
N MET A 468 -15.00 8.57 -18.14
CA MET A 468 -15.24 8.24 -16.74
C MET A 468 -16.72 8.41 -16.46
N LEU A 469 -17.34 7.40 -15.91
CA LEU A 469 -18.68 7.47 -15.36
C LEU A 469 -18.58 8.29 -14.05
N THR A 470 -18.21 9.56 -14.22
CA THR A 470 -18.22 10.54 -13.14
C THR A 470 -19.60 11.05 -13.00
N SER A 471 -20.17 10.80 -11.90
CA SER A 471 -20.95 11.65 -11.05
C SER A 471 -21.81 10.82 -10.12
N VAL A 472 -21.19 10.25 -9.12
CA VAL A 472 -21.89 10.23 -7.84
C VAL A 472 -21.37 11.47 -7.14
N SER A 473 -22.07 12.57 -7.27
CA SER A 473 -22.00 13.66 -6.30
C SER A 473 -22.42 13.07 -4.96
N VAL A 474 -21.42 12.79 -4.13
CA VAL A 474 -21.60 12.41 -2.72
C VAL A 474 -22.04 13.64 -1.93
#